data_ab8bd0da865a343a04034dec87c514a4
#
_entry.id   ab8bd0da865a343a04034dec87c514a4
#
_cell.length_a   1.000
_cell.length_b   1.000
_cell.length_c   1.000
_cell.angle_alpha   90.00
_cell.angle_beta   90.00
_cell.angle_gamma   90.00
#
_symmetry.space_group_name_H-M   'P 1'
#
loop_
_entity.id
_entity.type
_entity.pdbx_description
1 polymer ?
#
loop_
_entity_poly.entity_id
_entity_poly.type
_entity_poly.pdbx_seq_one_letter_code
_entity_poly.pdbx_strand_id
1 'polypeptide(L)'
;VTGFNLVEWRLERRLEPRPTARIVALALAAIAAVLVCSLLFAAAGASPGAAFTALLKGSFGSLRAAGETLVKATPLIFTGLAACVAFRARIWNIGAEGQVFAGAMFAYWAQHNLTGFSPFIQIPVVIVGGIVGGALYAGLAGVLKTRFSVDEVISTVMLNYIIVYVLSLLLLRGPWSEAGAFFEQTPKVDPGSVLPLLFSGSRLHSGFLLAIVAAGLVHMLLTRTPLGYEIKAAGSNMRALDVQGTNTRRLVIVVLLVSGALAGLAGITEVYGVHYRLKAGVIAGYGYSGIIVAILGQLHPLGVVVSSVLFGALLNGATLMQIKTGVPSALIYAIQAILLLFFLAGWAACNFRLRRVGRA
;
A
#
# COMPACT_ATOMS: atom_id res chain seq x y z
N VAL A 1 -4.26 -11.14 -57.34
CA VAL A 1 -3.92 -11.46 -55.93
C VAL A 1 -4.19 -10.17 -55.17
N THR A 2 -5.36 -10.07 -54.55
CA THR A 2 -5.81 -8.91 -53.77
C THR A 2 -5.02 -8.92 -52.44
N GLY A 3 -4.00 -8.04 -52.34
CA GLY A 3 -3.27 -7.84 -51.08
C GLY A 3 -4.20 -7.24 -50.03
N PHE A 4 -4.44 -7.97 -48.95
CA PHE A 4 -5.04 -7.44 -47.73
C PHE A 4 -4.13 -6.36 -47.21
N ASN A 5 -4.53 -5.09 -47.33
CA ASN A 5 -3.85 -3.97 -46.68
C ASN A 5 -4.09 -4.08 -45.19
N LEU A 6 -3.18 -4.75 -44.46
CA LEU A 6 -3.15 -4.76 -43.02
C LEU A 6 -2.79 -3.34 -42.53
N VAL A 7 -3.80 -2.67 -42.04
CA VAL A 7 -3.66 -1.36 -41.43
C VAL A 7 -2.94 -1.55 -40.09
N GLU A 8 -1.69 -1.10 -39.99
CA GLU A 8 -0.98 -1.11 -38.73
C GLU A 8 -1.43 0.08 -37.86
N TRP A 9 -1.99 -0.26 -36.69
CA TRP A 9 -2.32 0.71 -35.67
C TRP A 9 -1.13 0.86 -34.73
N ARG A 10 -0.61 2.10 -34.55
CA ARG A 10 0.45 2.39 -33.59
C ARG A 10 -0.10 3.24 -32.47
N LEU A 11 0.27 2.88 -31.22
CA LEU A 11 0.04 3.69 -30.03
C LEU A 11 1.11 4.78 -29.97
N GLU A 12 0.70 6.03 -30.19
CA GLU A 12 1.56 7.20 -30.04
C GLU A 12 1.23 7.93 -28.75
N ARG A 13 2.26 8.33 -28.01
CA ARG A 13 2.11 9.17 -26.83
C ARG A 13 1.71 10.59 -27.26
N ARG A 14 0.67 11.13 -26.65
CA ARG A 14 0.29 12.53 -26.84
C ARG A 14 1.31 13.42 -26.15
N LEU A 15 1.83 14.44 -26.86
CA LEU A 15 2.80 15.39 -26.32
C LEU A 15 2.17 16.28 -25.23
N GLU A 16 0.91 16.69 -25.43
CA GLU A 16 0.16 17.50 -24.48
C GLU A 16 -1.29 16.97 -24.37
N PRO A 17 -1.63 16.25 -23.29
CA PRO A 17 -3.01 15.87 -23.04
C PRO A 17 -3.83 17.09 -22.60
N ARG A 18 -4.92 17.40 -23.30
CA ARG A 18 -5.84 18.48 -22.92
C ARG A 18 -6.42 18.20 -21.52
N PRO A 19 -6.41 19.19 -20.60
CA PRO A 19 -6.89 18.97 -19.23
C PRO A 19 -8.37 18.54 -19.18
N THR A 20 -9.20 19.06 -20.07
CA THR A 20 -10.61 18.66 -20.21
C THR A 20 -10.76 17.20 -20.63
N ALA A 21 -9.96 16.72 -21.59
CA ALA A 21 -9.98 15.32 -22.03
C ALA A 21 -9.57 14.38 -20.90
N ARG A 22 -8.65 14.80 -20.03
CA ARG A 22 -8.24 14.04 -18.86
C ARG A 22 -9.38 13.87 -17.85
N ILE A 23 -10.11 14.96 -17.55
CA ILE A 23 -11.27 14.91 -16.64
C ILE A 23 -12.36 14.00 -17.22
N VAL A 24 -12.69 14.17 -18.50
CA VAL A 24 -13.73 13.37 -19.16
C VAL A 24 -13.36 11.88 -19.17
N ALA A 25 -12.12 11.53 -19.53
CA ALA A 25 -11.71 10.13 -19.57
C ALA A 25 -11.69 9.47 -18.18
N LEU A 26 -11.25 10.19 -17.14
CA LEU A 26 -11.30 9.68 -15.77
C LEU A 26 -12.74 9.56 -15.26
N ALA A 27 -13.64 10.48 -15.62
CA ALA A 27 -15.05 10.38 -15.29
C ALA A 27 -15.72 9.18 -15.98
N LEU A 28 -15.45 8.97 -17.27
CA LEU A 28 -15.94 7.80 -17.99
C LEU A 28 -15.39 6.49 -17.42
N ALA A 29 -14.12 6.47 -17.03
CA ALA A 29 -13.51 5.31 -16.36
C ALA A 29 -14.19 5.02 -15.01
N ALA A 30 -14.48 6.05 -14.21
CA ALA A 30 -15.19 5.89 -12.96
C ALA A 30 -16.64 5.36 -13.16
N ILE A 31 -17.37 5.89 -14.15
CA ILE A 31 -18.71 5.41 -14.49
C ILE A 31 -18.66 3.95 -14.92
N ALA A 32 -17.72 3.59 -15.81
CA ALA A 32 -17.55 2.21 -16.26
C ALA A 32 -17.20 1.26 -15.09
N ALA A 33 -16.34 1.68 -14.17
CA ALA A 33 -16.05 0.92 -12.97
C ALA A 33 -17.29 0.69 -12.10
N VAL A 34 -18.10 1.74 -11.88
CA VAL A 34 -19.36 1.63 -11.12
C VAL A 34 -20.36 0.69 -11.82
N LEU A 35 -20.46 0.74 -13.15
CA LEU A 35 -21.32 -0.17 -13.91
C LEU A 35 -20.87 -1.63 -13.76
N VAL A 36 -19.58 -1.92 -13.90
CA VAL A 36 -19.05 -3.28 -13.73
C VAL A 36 -19.23 -3.76 -12.28
N CYS A 37 -19.00 -2.91 -11.29
CA CYS A 37 -19.28 -3.25 -9.88
C CYS A 37 -20.79 -3.52 -9.67
N SER A 38 -21.67 -2.76 -10.32
CA SER A 38 -23.12 -2.98 -10.26
C SER A 38 -23.51 -4.35 -10.83
N LEU A 39 -22.90 -4.75 -11.95
CA LEU A 39 -23.11 -6.09 -12.53
C LEU A 39 -22.62 -7.19 -11.60
N LEU A 40 -21.47 -7.00 -10.93
CA LEU A 40 -20.97 -7.97 -9.96
C LEU A 40 -21.91 -8.12 -8.75
N PHE A 41 -22.46 -7.02 -8.23
CA PHE A 41 -23.44 -7.09 -7.15
C PHE A 41 -24.72 -7.80 -7.59
N ALA A 42 -25.22 -7.50 -8.78
CA ALA A 42 -26.38 -8.17 -9.34
C ALA A 42 -26.12 -9.68 -9.55
N ALA A 43 -24.94 -10.05 -10.06
CA ALA A 43 -24.53 -11.46 -10.21
C ALA A 43 -24.40 -12.18 -8.86
N ALA A 44 -24.04 -11.46 -7.81
CA ALA A 44 -24.02 -11.97 -6.42
C ALA A 44 -25.41 -12.02 -5.77
N GLY A 45 -26.49 -11.73 -6.50
CA GLY A 45 -27.88 -11.76 -6.02
C GLY A 45 -28.31 -10.54 -5.20
N ALA A 46 -27.52 -9.46 -5.19
CA ALA A 46 -27.83 -8.26 -4.44
C ALA A 46 -28.26 -7.10 -5.33
N SER A 47 -29.15 -6.25 -4.84
CA SER A 47 -29.46 -4.98 -5.47
C SER A 47 -28.24 -4.06 -5.45
N PRO A 48 -27.73 -3.57 -6.60
CA PRO A 48 -26.59 -2.66 -6.63
C PRO A 48 -26.77 -1.41 -5.79
N GLY A 49 -27.98 -0.81 -5.81
CA GLY A 49 -28.30 0.35 -5.00
C GLY A 49 -28.21 0.09 -3.49
N ALA A 50 -28.68 -1.08 -3.03
CA ALA A 50 -28.57 -1.49 -1.63
C ALA A 50 -27.09 -1.72 -1.24
N ALA A 51 -26.30 -2.35 -2.12
CA ALA A 51 -24.89 -2.61 -1.88
C ALA A 51 -24.07 -1.31 -1.77
N PHE A 52 -24.22 -0.38 -2.71
CA PHE A 52 -23.54 0.93 -2.65
C PHE A 52 -23.98 1.77 -1.45
N THR A 53 -25.28 1.76 -1.14
CA THR A 53 -25.79 2.48 0.04
C THR A 53 -25.23 1.90 1.33
N ALA A 54 -25.12 0.56 1.42
CA ALA A 54 -24.51 -0.10 2.56
C ALA A 54 -23.01 0.19 2.67
N LEU A 55 -22.28 0.19 1.55
CA LEU A 55 -20.86 0.61 1.50
C LEU A 55 -20.69 2.02 2.04
N LEU A 56 -21.43 2.99 1.52
CA LEU A 56 -21.33 4.40 1.94
C LEU A 56 -21.73 4.60 3.40
N LYS A 57 -22.82 3.98 3.85
CA LYS A 57 -23.25 4.03 5.27
C LYS A 57 -22.22 3.36 6.19
N GLY A 58 -21.64 2.24 5.78
CA GLY A 58 -20.62 1.53 6.53
C GLY A 58 -19.33 2.33 6.64
N SER A 59 -19.00 3.15 5.62
CA SER A 59 -17.80 3.96 5.60
C SER A 59 -17.94 5.31 6.32
N PHE A 60 -19.04 6.01 6.11
CA PHE A 60 -19.21 7.41 6.55
C PHE A 60 -20.55 7.69 7.23
N GLY A 61 -21.41 6.68 7.45
CA GLY A 61 -22.76 6.85 8.00
C GLY A 61 -22.80 7.29 9.46
N SER A 62 -21.69 7.29 10.18
CA SER A 62 -21.54 7.79 11.54
C SER A 62 -20.10 8.21 11.81
N LEU A 63 -19.88 9.01 12.87
CA LEU A 63 -18.54 9.41 13.28
C LEU A 63 -17.64 8.20 13.60
N ARG A 64 -18.24 7.16 14.21
CA ARG A 64 -17.55 5.88 14.45
C ARG A 64 -17.17 5.20 13.15
N ALA A 65 -18.06 5.13 12.15
CA ALA A 65 -17.78 4.52 10.85
C ALA A 65 -16.67 5.29 10.13
N ALA A 66 -16.68 6.61 10.16
CA ALA A 66 -15.61 7.44 9.60
C ALA A 66 -14.28 7.19 10.33
N GLY A 67 -14.27 7.06 11.65
CA GLY A 67 -13.10 6.68 12.42
C GLY A 67 -12.53 5.32 12.00
N GLU A 68 -13.38 4.30 11.87
CA GLU A 68 -12.95 2.96 11.39
C GLU A 68 -12.40 3.00 9.94
N THR A 69 -12.96 3.86 9.10
CA THR A 69 -12.42 4.11 7.75
C THR A 69 -10.99 4.64 7.82
N LEU A 70 -10.71 5.60 8.71
CA LEU A 70 -9.37 6.15 8.90
C LEU A 70 -8.41 5.12 9.54
N VAL A 71 -8.90 4.24 10.42
CA VAL A 71 -8.12 3.11 10.95
C VAL A 71 -7.65 2.22 9.80
N LYS A 72 -8.56 1.83 8.88
CA LYS A 72 -8.20 1.01 7.71
C LYS A 72 -7.35 1.75 6.68
N ALA A 73 -7.47 3.08 6.58
CA ALA A 73 -6.65 3.89 5.72
C ALA A 73 -5.20 4.04 6.23
N THR A 74 -4.96 3.96 7.53
CA THR A 74 -3.66 4.19 8.16
C THR A 74 -2.55 3.30 7.58
N PRO A 75 -2.65 1.96 7.59
CA PRO A 75 -1.63 1.10 7.01
C PRO A 75 -1.52 1.28 5.48
N LEU A 76 -2.62 1.60 4.80
CA LEU A 76 -2.60 1.88 3.35
C LEU A 76 -1.85 3.17 3.01
N ILE A 77 -1.90 4.20 3.87
CA ILE A 77 -1.07 5.40 3.69
C ILE A 77 0.40 5.03 3.75
N PHE A 78 0.84 4.28 4.74
CA PHE A 78 2.23 3.90 4.90
C PHE A 78 2.72 3.03 3.74
N THR A 79 2.00 1.97 3.39
CA THR A 79 2.36 1.06 2.30
C THR A 79 2.26 1.75 0.93
N GLY A 80 1.29 2.64 0.75
CA GLY A 80 1.18 3.47 -0.45
C GLY A 80 2.33 4.48 -0.58
N LEU A 81 2.77 5.10 0.53
CA LEU A 81 3.95 5.96 0.53
C LEU A 81 5.23 5.17 0.24
N ALA A 82 5.35 3.95 0.78
CA ALA A 82 6.45 3.03 0.50
C ALA A 82 6.56 2.74 -1.00
N ALA A 83 5.45 2.36 -1.63
CA ALA A 83 5.38 2.15 -3.07
C ALA A 83 5.62 3.45 -3.87
N CYS A 84 5.10 4.58 -3.41
CA CYS A 84 5.29 5.88 -4.04
C CYS A 84 6.78 6.26 -4.15
N VAL A 85 7.56 6.09 -3.07
CA VAL A 85 9.00 6.39 -3.07
C VAL A 85 9.75 5.47 -4.03
N ALA A 86 9.52 4.16 -3.96
CA ALA A 86 10.23 3.17 -4.77
C ALA A 86 9.90 3.31 -6.27
N PHE A 87 8.63 3.41 -6.62
CA PHE A 87 8.17 3.44 -8.02
C PHE A 87 8.51 4.76 -8.72
N ARG A 88 8.67 5.85 -7.98
CA ARG A 88 9.19 7.09 -8.56
C ARG A 88 10.62 6.96 -9.07
N ALA A 89 11.42 6.10 -8.45
CA ALA A 89 12.77 5.75 -8.93
C ALA A 89 12.76 4.61 -9.96
N ARG A 90 11.58 4.11 -10.37
CA ARG A 90 11.39 2.88 -11.17
C ARG A 90 12.02 1.64 -10.54
N ILE A 91 12.06 1.58 -9.22
CA ILE A 91 12.43 0.41 -8.45
C ILE A 91 11.14 -0.28 -8.01
N TRP A 92 10.91 -1.50 -8.53
CA TRP A 92 9.67 -2.22 -8.29
C TRP A 92 9.72 -2.99 -6.97
N ASN A 93 9.48 -2.28 -5.84
CA ASN A 93 9.37 -2.91 -4.53
C ASN A 93 7.97 -3.51 -4.35
N ILE A 94 7.81 -4.80 -4.67
CA ILE A 94 6.58 -5.56 -4.39
C ILE A 94 6.65 -6.22 -3.00
N GLY A 95 7.76 -6.02 -2.30
CA GLY A 95 8.05 -6.58 -0.98
C GLY A 95 7.41 -5.84 0.19
N ALA A 96 6.60 -4.81 -0.06
CA ALA A 96 5.98 -4.05 1.01
C ALA A 96 5.17 -4.93 1.98
N GLU A 97 4.56 -6.02 1.49
CA GLU A 97 3.86 -7.00 2.32
C GLU A 97 4.77 -7.63 3.37
N GLY A 98 5.91 -8.19 2.94
CA GLY A 98 6.87 -8.79 3.86
C GLY A 98 7.55 -7.77 4.78
N GLN A 99 7.73 -6.54 4.30
CA GLN A 99 8.31 -5.44 5.08
C GLN A 99 7.36 -4.98 6.20
N VAL A 100 6.04 -5.05 5.99
CA VAL A 100 5.01 -4.84 7.02
C VAL A 100 5.18 -5.88 8.14
N PHE A 101 5.29 -7.16 7.79
CA PHE A 101 5.52 -8.23 8.76
C PHE A 101 6.88 -8.09 9.46
N ALA A 102 7.95 -7.80 8.73
CA ALA A 102 9.29 -7.61 9.30
C ALA A 102 9.30 -6.46 10.31
N GLY A 103 8.66 -5.32 9.99
CA GLY A 103 8.53 -4.21 10.91
C GLY A 103 7.75 -4.58 12.17
N ALA A 104 6.63 -5.27 12.03
CA ALA A 104 5.84 -5.75 13.17
C ALA A 104 6.62 -6.73 14.06
N MET A 105 7.38 -7.66 13.44
CA MET A 105 8.20 -8.64 14.15
C MET A 105 9.35 -7.99 14.94
N PHE A 106 10.07 -7.06 14.31
CA PHE A 106 11.16 -6.32 14.97
C PHE A 106 10.63 -5.44 16.11
N ALA A 107 9.50 -4.77 15.91
CA ALA A 107 8.84 -4.00 16.94
C ALA A 107 8.42 -4.88 18.12
N TYR A 108 7.84 -6.05 17.85
CA TYR A 108 7.46 -7.02 18.88
C TYR A 108 8.68 -7.54 19.67
N TRP A 109 9.74 -7.91 18.97
CA TRP A 109 10.99 -8.34 19.58
C TRP A 109 11.60 -7.25 20.48
N ALA A 110 11.66 -6.01 20.00
CA ALA A 110 12.21 -4.90 20.77
C ALA A 110 11.37 -4.57 22.01
N GLN A 111 10.03 -4.56 21.87
CA GLN A 111 9.11 -4.28 22.98
C GLN A 111 9.11 -5.39 24.04
N HIS A 112 9.23 -6.65 23.62
CA HIS A 112 9.22 -7.78 24.54
C HIS A 112 10.28 -7.68 25.65
N ASN A 113 11.42 -7.08 25.35
CA ASN A 113 12.51 -6.84 26.30
C ASN A 113 12.28 -5.60 27.18
N LEU A 114 11.20 -4.83 26.95
CA LEU A 114 10.89 -3.58 27.66
C LEU A 114 9.53 -3.64 28.38
N THR A 115 9.03 -4.84 28.65
CA THR A 115 7.77 -5.04 29.37
C THR A 115 7.83 -4.36 30.75
N GLY A 116 6.80 -3.57 31.08
CA GLY A 116 6.71 -2.84 32.35
C GLY A 116 7.39 -1.46 32.36
N PHE A 117 8.09 -1.06 31.29
CA PHE A 117 8.58 0.31 31.15
C PHE A 117 7.45 1.30 30.84
N SER A 118 7.73 2.59 31.07
CA SER A 118 6.79 3.67 30.76
C SER A 118 6.42 3.70 29.25
N PRO A 119 5.17 4.08 28.90
CA PRO A 119 4.73 4.27 27.49
C PRO A 119 5.63 5.25 26.73
N PHE A 120 6.21 6.25 27.39
CA PHE A 120 7.14 7.20 26.80
C PHE A 120 8.43 6.55 26.28
N ILE A 121 8.77 5.35 26.76
CA ILE A 121 9.92 4.56 26.26
C ILE A 121 9.43 3.51 25.26
N GLN A 122 8.37 2.78 25.59
CA GLN A 122 7.90 1.66 24.78
C GLN A 122 7.41 2.10 23.40
N ILE A 123 6.59 3.17 23.30
CA ILE A 123 6.04 3.64 22.02
C ILE A 123 7.14 4.07 21.03
N PRO A 124 8.12 4.93 21.38
CA PRO A 124 9.26 5.23 20.50
C PRO A 124 10.05 3.99 20.07
N VAL A 125 10.28 3.03 20.97
CA VAL A 125 10.99 1.80 20.65
C VAL A 125 10.23 0.95 19.65
N VAL A 126 8.90 0.84 19.79
CA VAL A 126 8.04 0.15 18.82
C VAL A 126 8.11 0.85 17.45
N ILE A 127 8.05 2.18 17.41
CA ILE A 127 8.13 2.95 16.17
C ILE A 127 9.49 2.73 15.49
N VAL A 128 10.59 2.86 16.25
CA VAL A 128 11.95 2.64 15.72
C VAL A 128 12.13 1.18 15.29
N GLY A 129 11.63 0.22 16.08
CA GLY A 129 11.64 -1.19 15.73
C GLY A 129 10.95 -1.48 14.39
N GLY A 130 9.77 -0.89 14.17
CA GLY A 130 9.05 -1.01 12.92
C GLY A 130 9.82 -0.41 11.73
N ILE A 131 10.38 0.79 11.91
CA ILE A 131 11.21 1.46 10.90
C ILE A 131 12.42 0.59 10.55
N VAL A 132 13.18 0.16 11.55
CA VAL A 132 14.42 -0.61 11.36
C VAL A 132 14.12 -1.98 10.75
N GLY A 133 13.12 -2.71 11.28
CA GLY A 133 12.75 -4.02 10.77
C GLY A 133 12.33 -4.00 9.31
N GLY A 134 11.44 -3.07 8.94
CA GLY A 134 11.00 -2.90 7.55
C GLY A 134 12.14 -2.44 6.64
N ALA A 135 12.96 -1.48 7.09
CA ALA A 135 14.10 -0.97 6.33
C ALA A 135 15.14 -2.06 6.07
N LEU A 136 15.59 -2.77 7.09
CA LEU A 136 16.59 -3.83 6.94
C LEU A 136 16.11 -4.94 6.02
N TYR A 137 14.84 -5.32 6.15
CA TYR A 137 14.26 -6.35 5.29
C TYR A 137 14.18 -5.93 3.82
N ALA A 138 13.80 -4.69 3.54
CA ALA A 138 13.86 -4.13 2.20
C ALA A 138 15.31 -3.97 1.70
N GLY A 139 16.23 -3.64 2.59
CA GLY A 139 17.65 -3.52 2.31
C GLY A 139 18.27 -4.80 1.80
N LEU A 140 17.79 -5.98 2.22
CA LEU A 140 18.21 -7.29 1.69
C LEU A 140 17.98 -7.36 0.18
N ALA A 141 16.80 -6.99 -0.30
CA ALA A 141 16.50 -6.94 -1.73
C ALA A 141 17.39 -5.91 -2.45
N GLY A 142 17.68 -4.77 -1.80
CA GLY A 142 18.59 -3.75 -2.30
C GLY A 142 20.02 -4.27 -2.51
N VAL A 143 20.53 -5.02 -1.55
CA VAL A 143 21.86 -5.66 -1.64
C VAL A 143 21.86 -6.74 -2.74
N LEU A 144 20.83 -7.59 -2.79
CA LEU A 144 20.69 -8.62 -3.84
C LEU A 144 20.71 -7.99 -5.24
N LYS A 145 19.97 -6.89 -5.44
CA LYS A 145 19.94 -6.17 -6.71
C LYS A 145 21.29 -5.55 -7.06
N THR A 146 21.91 -4.84 -6.12
CA THR A 146 23.09 -4.00 -6.43
C THR A 146 24.40 -4.79 -6.46
N ARG A 147 24.52 -5.86 -5.68
CA ARG A 147 25.75 -6.66 -5.57
C ARG A 147 25.71 -7.93 -6.41
N PHE A 148 24.53 -8.55 -6.53
CA PHE A 148 24.36 -9.83 -7.22
C PHE A 148 23.53 -9.71 -8.51
N SER A 149 23.07 -8.51 -8.88
CA SER A 149 22.25 -8.26 -10.07
C SER A 149 20.95 -9.08 -10.12
N VAL A 150 20.42 -9.45 -8.96
CA VAL A 150 19.13 -10.16 -8.86
C VAL A 150 17.99 -9.17 -9.15
N ASP A 151 16.98 -9.62 -9.88
CA ASP A 151 15.79 -8.83 -10.14
C ASP A 151 15.05 -8.50 -8.84
N GLU A 152 14.70 -7.20 -8.64
CA GLU A 152 14.07 -6.74 -7.40
C GLU A 152 12.64 -7.22 -7.25
N VAL A 153 11.92 -7.45 -8.35
CA VAL A 153 10.55 -7.97 -8.31
C VAL A 153 10.56 -9.37 -7.74
N ILE A 154 11.43 -10.22 -8.28
CA ILE A 154 11.54 -11.62 -7.84
C ILE A 154 12.01 -11.68 -6.38
N SER A 155 13.08 -10.96 -6.04
CA SER A 155 13.65 -11.00 -4.69
C SER A 155 12.66 -10.48 -3.64
N THR A 156 11.96 -9.37 -3.92
CA THR A 156 11.01 -8.80 -2.97
C THR A 156 9.76 -9.66 -2.80
N VAL A 157 9.26 -10.30 -3.87
CA VAL A 157 8.13 -11.24 -3.77
C VAL A 157 8.51 -12.50 -3.01
N MET A 158 9.70 -13.07 -3.26
CA MET A 158 10.15 -14.25 -2.51
C MET A 158 10.33 -13.93 -1.01
N LEU A 159 10.88 -12.78 -0.70
CA LEU A 159 11.01 -12.32 0.68
C LEU A 159 9.64 -12.19 1.39
N ASN A 160 8.55 -11.83 0.71
CA ASN A 160 7.21 -11.81 1.32
C ASN A 160 6.83 -13.18 1.88
N TYR A 161 7.06 -14.26 1.13
CA TYR A 161 6.75 -15.62 1.60
C TYR A 161 7.68 -16.05 2.73
N ILE A 162 8.97 -15.78 2.61
CA ILE A 162 9.97 -16.17 3.63
C ILE A 162 9.58 -15.59 5.00
N ILE A 163 9.26 -14.28 5.10
CA ILE A 163 8.97 -13.67 6.40
C ILE A 163 7.68 -14.20 7.02
N VAL A 164 6.67 -14.52 6.21
CA VAL A 164 5.41 -15.09 6.69
C VAL A 164 5.65 -16.48 7.28
N TYR A 165 6.45 -17.33 6.61
CA TYR A 165 6.80 -18.65 7.14
C TYR A 165 7.71 -18.56 8.37
N VAL A 166 8.64 -17.59 8.43
CA VAL A 166 9.45 -17.33 9.64
C VAL A 166 8.54 -16.91 10.80
N LEU A 167 7.55 -16.05 10.55
CA LEU A 167 6.58 -15.68 11.56
C LEU A 167 5.76 -16.89 12.04
N SER A 168 5.22 -17.70 11.12
CA SER A 168 4.49 -18.92 11.48
C SER A 168 5.36 -19.88 12.31
N LEU A 169 6.63 -20.07 11.96
CA LEU A 169 7.57 -20.88 12.73
C LEU A 169 7.72 -20.35 14.17
N LEU A 170 7.86 -19.04 14.36
CA LEU A 170 7.99 -18.43 15.67
C LEU A 170 6.71 -18.52 16.51
N LEU A 171 5.53 -18.54 15.86
CA LEU A 171 4.23 -18.58 16.53
C LEU A 171 3.74 -20.00 16.82
N LEU A 172 4.05 -21.00 15.97
CA LEU A 172 3.47 -22.35 16.07
C LEU A 172 4.01 -23.12 17.27
N ARG A 173 5.33 -23.18 17.42
CA ARG A 173 6.04 -23.86 18.53
C ARG A 173 7.28 -23.10 18.98
N GLY A 174 7.42 -21.85 18.52
CA GLY A 174 8.57 -21.01 18.79
C GLY A 174 8.41 -20.17 20.06
N PRO A 175 9.41 -19.30 20.33
CA PRO A 175 9.47 -18.53 21.56
C PRO A 175 8.37 -17.46 21.69
N TRP A 176 7.62 -17.20 20.62
CA TRP A 176 6.56 -16.19 20.59
C TRP A 176 5.15 -16.78 20.66
N SER A 177 5.03 -18.09 20.80
CA SER A 177 3.74 -18.77 20.94
C SER A 177 3.06 -18.41 22.25
N GLU A 178 1.76 -18.08 22.21
CA GLU A 178 0.95 -17.91 23.41
C GLU A 178 0.55 -19.30 23.95
N ALA A 179 0.95 -19.61 25.19
CA ALA A 179 0.64 -20.88 25.82
C ALA A 179 -0.89 -21.09 25.91
N GLY A 180 -1.36 -22.26 25.41
CA GLY A 180 -2.78 -22.61 25.42
C GLY A 180 -3.64 -21.92 24.36
N ALA A 181 -3.06 -21.12 23.44
CA ALA A 181 -3.82 -20.51 22.35
C ALA A 181 -4.12 -21.54 21.25
N PHE A 182 -5.34 -21.52 20.75
CA PHE A 182 -5.76 -22.34 19.60
C PHE A 182 -5.22 -21.79 18.27
N PHE A 183 -4.98 -20.49 18.18
CA PHE A 183 -4.49 -19.82 16.99
C PHE A 183 -3.01 -19.47 17.10
N GLU A 184 -2.32 -19.42 15.96
CA GLU A 184 -0.92 -18.96 15.84
C GLU A 184 -0.84 -17.46 16.14
N GLN A 185 -0.56 -17.11 17.37
CA GLN A 185 -0.50 -15.72 17.84
C GLN A 185 0.49 -15.55 18.99
N THR A 186 0.96 -14.31 19.16
CA THR A 186 1.73 -13.92 20.34
C THR A 186 0.80 -13.66 21.53
N PRO A 187 1.30 -13.68 22.76
CA PRO A 187 0.65 -13.00 23.88
C PRO A 187 0.28 -11.55 23.53
N LYS A 188 -0.67 -10.96 24.28
CA LYS A 188 -0.99 -9.53 24.11
C LYS A 188 0.26 -8.68 24.33
N VAL A 189 0.42 -7.66 23.49
CA VAL A 189 1.48 -6.66 23.71
C VAL A 189 1.26 -5.93 25.05
N ASP A 190 2.34 -5.43 25.62
CA ASP A 190 2.28 -4.65 26.85
C ASP A 190 1.37 -3.42 26.68
N PRO A 191 0.45 -3.13 27.61
CA PRO A 191 -0.41 -1.95 27.55
C PRO A 191 0.35 -0.63 27.37
N GLY A 192 1.59 -0.55 27.88
CA GLY A 192 2.45 0.62 27.70
C GLY A 192 2.95 0.83 26.26
N SER A 193 2.87 -0.18 25.41
CA SER A 193 3.28 -0.10 23.99
C SER A 193 2.12 0.19 23.04
N VAL A 194 0.88 0.17 23.53
CA VAL A 194 -0.31 0.40 22.73
C VAL A 194 -0.39 1.86 22.27
N LEU A 195 -0.67 2.05 20.98
CA LEU A 195 -0.85 3.39 20.42
C LEU A 195 -2.11 4.06 20.99
N PRO A 196 -2.00 5.26 21.59
CA PRO A 196 -3.13 5.92 22.21
C PRO A 196 -4.24 6.23 21.22
N LEU A 197 -5.48 6.08 21.66
CA LEU A 197 -6.67 6.43 20.87
C LEU A 197 -6.82 7.95 20.78
N LEU A 198 -7.25 8.43 19.62
CA LEU A 198 -7.47 9.86 19.37
C LEU A 198 -8.84 10.34 19.86
N PHE A 199 -9.86 9.46 19.84
CA PHE A 199 -11.22 9.79 20.26
C PHE A 199 -11.84 8.63 21.05
N SER A 200 -12.53 8.96 22.13
CA SER A 200 -13.36 8.01 22.87
C SER A 200 -14.50 7.49 21.97
N GLY A 201 -14.67 6.16 21.91
CA GLY A 201 -15.71 5.52 21.09
C GLY A 201 -15.31 5.14 19.66
N SER A 202 -14.06 5.45 19.23
CA SER A 202 -13.47 4.99 17.98
C SER A 202 -12.17 4.23 18.26
N ARG A 203 -11.79 3.30 17.38
CA ARG A 203 -10.47 2.65 17.41
C ARG A 203 -9.38 3.47 16.70
N LEU A 204 -9.69 4.70 16.31
CA LEU A 204 -8.73 5.57 15.67
C LEU A 204 -7.62 5.95 16.65
N HIS A 205 -6.41 5.52 16.35
CA HIS A 205 -5.23 5.66 17.20
C HIS A 205 -4.21 6.65 16.60
N SER A 206 -3.24 7.06 17.40
CA SER A 206 -2.18 8.03 17.03
C SER A 206 -1.36 7.61 15.81
N GLY A 207 -1.37 6.34 15.40
CA GLY A 207 -0.78 5.88 14.14
C GLY A 207 -1.31 6.60 12.90
N PHE A 208 -2.55 7.10 12.92
CA PHE A 208 -3.08 7.92 11.83
C PHE A 208 -2.36 9.26 11.73
N LEU A 209 -2.11 9.93 12.86
CA LEU A 209 -1.33 11.19 12.87
C LEU A 209 0.10 10.93 12.37
N LEU A 210 0.71 9.83 12.81
CA LEU A 210 2.03 9.42 12.33
C LEU A 210 2.03 9.19 10.80
N ALA A 211 0.95 8.62 10.23
CA ALA A 211 0.83 8.42 8.78
C ALA A 211 0.70 9.76 8.02
N ILE A 212 -0.03 10.72 8.56
CA ILE A 212 -0.13 12.06 7.96
C ILE A 212 1.21 12.80 8.03
N VAL A 213 1.91 12.72 9.18
CA VAL A 213 3.26 13.27 9.32
C VAL A 213 4.22 12.61 8.32
N ALA A 214 4.19 11.29 8.20
CA ALA A 214 4.99 10.55 7.21
C ALA A 214 4.68 11.00 5.77
N ALA A 215 3.41 11.24 5.43
CA ALA A 215 3.03 11.76 4.11
C ALA A 215 3.61 13.15 3.86
N GLY A 216 3.61 14.04 4.86
CA GLY A 216 4.25 15.35 4.80
C GLY A 216 5.77 15.25 4.64
N LEU A 217 6.43 14.37 5.40
CA LEU A 217 7.86 14.12 5.31
C LEU A 217 8.26 13.55 3.95
N VAL A 218 7.53 12.58 3.42
CA VAL A 218 7.76 12.02 2.07
C VAL A 218 7.51 13.07 1.00
N HIS A 219 6.50 13.93 1.15
CA HIS A 219 6.26 15.05 0.24
C HIS A 219 7.46 16.01 0.24
N MET A 220 7.94 16.39 1.42
CA MET A 220 9.11 17.26 1.57
C MET A 220 10.38 16.59 1.00
N LEU A 221 10.61 15.32 1.31
CA LEU A 221 11.71 14.54 0.76
C LEU A 221 11.71 14.57 -0.77
N LEU A 222 10.57 14.28 -1.40
CA LEU A 222 10.48 14.19 -2.86
C LEU A 222 10.50 15.57 -3.55
N THR A 223 10.16 16.67 -2.87
CA THR A 223 10.04 18.00 -3.48
C THR A 223 11.14 18.97 -3.11
N ARG A 224 11.76 18.82 -1.94
CA ARG A 224 12.67 19.81 -1.34
C ARG A 224 14.08 19.29 -1.07
N THR A 225 14.39 18.00 -1.33
CA THR A 225 15.71 17.44 -1.00
C THR A 225 16.48 16.98 -2.25
N PRO A 226 17.83 16.94 -2.18
CA PRO A 226 18.67 16.37 -3.26
C PRO A 226 18.30 14.91 -3.55
N LEU A 227 18.05 14.10 -2.50
CA LEU A 227 17.64 12.71 -2.65
C LEU A 227 16.32 12.59 -3.45
N GLY A 228 15.36 13.47 -3.22
CA GLY A 228 14.10 13.51 -3.98
C GLY A 228 14.34 13.87 -5.46
N TYR A 229 15.30 14.72 -5.75
CA TYR A 229 15.73 14.99 -7.12
C TYR A 229 16.35 13.75 -7.76
N GLU A 230 17.30 13.09 -7.09
CA GLU A 230 17.92 11.85 -7.56
C GLU A 230 16.89 10.74 -7.82
N ILE A 231 15.92 10.56 -6.94
CA ILE A 231 14.79 9.60 -7.10
C ILE A 231 14.01 9.88 -8.40
N LYS A 232 13.65 11.15 -8.66
CA LYS A 232 12.93 11.52 -9.88
C LYS A 232 13.79 11.36 -11.14
N ALA A 233 15.06 11.75 -11.06
CA ALA A 233 16.02 11.63 -12.17
C ALA A 233 16.28 10.16 -12.50
N ALA A 234 16.46 9.29 -11.49
CA ALA A 234 16.56 7.84 -11.65
C ALA A 234 15.34 7.24 -12.36
N GLY A 235 14.14 7.69 -11.98
CA GLY A 235 12.90 7.29 -12.63
C GLY A 235 12.78 7.75 -14.10
N SER A 236 13.49 8.78 -14.50
CA SER A 236 13.54 9.22 -15.88
C SER A 236 14.60 8.43 -16.68
N ASN A 237 15.82 8.43 -16.19
CA ASN A 237 16.94 7.68 -16.80
C ASN A 237 18.06 7.40 -15.79
N MET A 238 18.12 6.16 -15.30
CA MET A 238 19.12 5.71 -14.33
C MET A 238 20.56 5.82 -14.89
N ARG A 239 20.77 5.51 -16.19
CA ARG A 239 22.09 5.57 -16.82
C ARG A 239 22.61 7.01 -16.92
N ALA A 240 21.73 7.96 -17.27
CA ALA A 240 22.11 9.37 -17.33
C ALA A 240 22.54 9.89 -15.95
N LEU A 241 21.86 9.46 -14.89
CA LEU A 241 22.21 9.82 -13.52
C LEU A 241 23.57 9.24 -13.09
N ASP A 242 23.88 8.02 -13.52
CA ASP A 242 25.18 7.36 -13.27
C ASP A 242 26.33 8.11 -13.98
N VAL A 243 26.12 8.53 -15.23
CA VAL A 243 27.11 9.35 -15.98
C VAL A 243 27.35 10.72 -15.33
N GLN A 244 26.35 11.27 -14.63
CA GLN A 244 26.51 12.51 -13.85
C GLN A 244 27.29 12.33 -12.54
N GLY A 245 27.76 11.10 -12.23
CA GLY A 245 28.57 10.81 -11.05
C GLY A 245 27.76 10.42 -9.79
N THR A 246 26.45 10.29 -9.89
CA THR A 246 25.64 9.81 -8.76
C THR A 246 25.82 8.30 -8.59
N ASN A 247 26.07 7.85 -7.36
CA ASN A 247 26.18 6.42 -7.07
C ASN A 247 24.80 5.75 -7.08
N THR A 248 24.39 5.26 -8.25
CA THR A 248 23.08 4.64 -8.47
C THR A 248 22.85 3.38 -7.64
N ARG A 249 23.92 2.61 -7.31
CA ARG A 249 23.81 1.46 -6.39
C ARG A 249 23.40 1.88 -4.99
N ARG A 250 24.05 2.93 -4.47
CA ARG A 250 23.70 3.50 -3.17
C ARG A 250 22.28 4.05 -3.17
N LEU A 251 21.89 4.73 -4.24
CA LEU A 251 20.54 5.28 -4.38
C LEU A 251 19.48 4.18 -4.32
N VAL A 252 19.68 3.06 -5.03
CA VAL A 252 18.75 1.90 -5.01
C VAL A 252 18.57 1.37 -3.58
N ILE A 253 19.68 1.19 -2.83
CA ILE A 253 19.61 0.72 -1.46
C ILE A 253 18.87 1.71 -0.57
N VAL A 254 19.18 3.01 -0.65
CA VAL A 254 18.53 4.05 0.16
C VAL A 254 17.03 4.12 -0.13
N VAL A 255 16.63 4.06 -1.39
CA VAL A 255 15.21 4.05 -1.79
C VAL A 255 14.48 2.85 -1.21
N LEU A 256 15.07 1.66 -1.25
CA LEU A 256 14.48 0.46 -0.66
C LEU A 256 14.44 0.53 0.87
N LEU A 257 15.47 1.04 1.53
CA LEU A 257 15.48 1.27 2.97
C LEU A 257 14.34 2.22 3.40
N VAL A 258 14.18 3.36 2.71
CA VAL A 258 13.10 4.32 3.00
C VAL A 258 11.73 3.70 2.73
N SER A 259 11.57 2.99 1.61
CA SER A 259 10.34 2.28 1.28
C SER A 259 9.99 1.23 2.34
N GLY A 260 10.97 0.41 2.74
CA GLY A 260 10.77 -0.60 3.78
C GLY A 260 10.48 0.00 5.16
N ALA A 261 11.14 1.10 5.53
CA ALA A 261 10.86 1.83 6.77
C ALA A 261 9.39 2.26 6.86
N LEU A 262 8.86 2.82 5.77
CA LEU A 262 7.46 3.21 5.68
C LEU A 262 6.52 1.98 5.77
N ALA A 263 6.83 0.91 5.05
CA ALA A 263 6.04 -0.33 5.13
C ALA A 263 6.06 -0.94 6.55
N GLY A 264 7.20 -0.92 7.23
CA GLY A 264 7.33 -1.39 8.61
C GLY A 264 6.45 -0.61 9.60
N LEU A 265 6.28 0.70 9.38
CA LEU A 265 5.34 1.52 10.16
C LEU A 265 3.88 1.06 9.99
N ALA A 266 3.47 0.57 8.82
CA ALA A 266 2.15 -0.02 8.64
C ALA A 266 1.96 -1.24 9.56
N GLY A 267 2.98 -2.08 9.70
CA GLY A 267 2.93 -3.26 10.57
C GLY A 267 2.69 -2.92 12.03
N ILE A 268 3.37 -1.90 12.54
CA ILE A 268 3.17 -1.48 13.93
C ILE A 268 1.79 -0.88 14.18
N THR A 269 1.23 -0.14 13.21
CA THR A 269 -0.11 0.43 13.38
C THR A 269 -1.19 -0.64 13.47
N GLU A 270 -1.04 -1.77 12.78
CA GLU A 270 -1.95 -2.90 12.88
C GLU A 270 -1.77 -3.67 14.20
N VAL A 271 -0.52 -3.96 14.60
CA VAL A 271 -0.28 -4.73 15.82
C VAL A 271 -0.56 -3.92 17.08
N TYR A 272 -0.04 -2.71 17.18
CA TYR A 272 -0.13 -1.90 18.42
C TYR A 272 -1.31 -0.93 18.44
N GLY A 273 -1.99 -0.73 17.30
CA GLY A 273 -3.17 0.12 17.20
C GLY A 273 -4.50 -0.64 17.13
N VAL A 274 -4.52 -1.86 16.56
CA VAL A 274 -5.77 -2.55 16.22
C VAL A 274 -5.89 -3.93 16.86
N HIS A 275 -4.87 -4.78 16.69
CA HIS A 275 -4.97 -6.20 17.04
C HIS A 275 -4.38 -6.54 18.40
N TYR A 276 -3.45 -5.76 18.90
CA TYR A 276 -2.74 -5.96 20.18
C TYR A 276 -2.02 -7.31 20.29
N ARG A 277 -1.82 -7.97 19.15
CA ARG A 277 -1.16 -9.27 18.99
C ARG A 277 -0.59 -9.38 17.61
N LEU A 278 0.54 -10.05 17.49
CA LEU A 278 1.07 -10.44 16.19
C LEU A 278 0.48 -11.82 15.83
N LYS A 279 -0.15 -11.91 14.68
CA LYS A 279 -0.83 -13.12 14.19
C LYS A 279 -0.43 -13.39 12.75
N ALA A 280 -0.28 -14.68 12.39
CA ALA A 280 -0.14 -15.07 11.00
C ALA A 280 -1.44 -14.71 10.23
N GLY A 281 -1.31 -14.08 9.08
CA GLY A 281 -2.43 -13.83 8.16
C GLY A 281 -3.34 -12.63 8.46
N VAL A 282 -3.28 -11.99 9.63
CA VAL A 282 -4.18 -10.88 9.99
C VAL A 282 -3.76 -9.54 9.37
N ILE A 283 -2.47 -9.36 9.10
CA ILE A 283 -1.90 -8.13 8.53
C ILE A 283 -1.80 -8.23 6.99
N ALA A 284 -2.17 -9.38 6.43
CA ALA A 284 -1.98 -9.68 5.01
C ALA A 284 -2.83 -8.79 4.09
N GLY A 285 -2.22 -8.40 2.96
CA GLY A 285 -2.87 -7.68 1.86
C GLY A 285 -2.67 -6.17 1.85
N TYR A 286 -2.23 -5.54 2.95
CA TYR A 286 -2.00 -4.09 2.98
C TYR A 286 -0.83 -3.66 2.10
N GLY A 287 0.23 -4.47 1.99
CA GLY A 287 1.36 -4.18 1.12
C GLY A 287 0.97 -4.17 -0.36
N TYR A 288 0.20 -5.16 -0.79
CA TYR A 288 -0.31 -5.23 -2.18
C TYR A 288 -1.33 -4.13 -2.48
N SER A 289 -2.28 -3.89 -1.57
CA SER A 289 -3.25 -2.80 -1.70
C SER A 289 -2.57 -1.43 -1.71
N GLY A 290 -1.45 -1.26 -0.99
CA GLY A 290 -0.63 -0.05 -1.01
C GLY A 290 -0.06 0.27 -2.39
N ILE A 291 0.30 -0.74 -3.19
CA ILE A 291 0.72 -0.55 -4.58
C ILE A 291 -0.41 0.06 -5.40
N ILE A 292 -1.62 -0.49 -5.27
CA ILE A 292 -2.81 0.01 -5.98
C ILE A 292 -3.10 1.46 -5.58
N VAL A 293 -3.07 1.74 -4.28
CA VAL A 293 -3.27 3.09 -3.72
C VAL A 293 -2.22 4.08 -4.24
N ALA A 294 -0.95 3.67 -4.32
CA ALA A 294 0.13 4.52 -4.83
C ALA A 294 -0.07 4.88 -6.31
N ILE A 295 -0.45 3.90 -7.13
CA ILE A 295 -0.71 4.11 -8.56
C ILE A 295 -1.95 5.00 -8.76
N LEU A 296 -3.03 4.74 -8.04
CA LEU A 296 -4.25 5.56 -8.07
C LEU A 296 -3.96 7.00 -7.62
N GLY A 297 -3.13 7.17 -6.59
CA GLY A 297 -2.61 8.45 -6.12
C GLY A 297 -1.56 9.10 -7.04
N GLN A 298 -1.31 8.52 -8.24
CA GLN A 298 -0.35 9.01 -9.25
C GLN A 298 1.07 9.17 -8.68
N LEU A 299 1.46 8.30 -7.76
CA LEU A 299 2.74 8.35 -7.05
C LEU A 299 3.01 9.71 -6.39
N HIS A 300 1.97 10.44 -5.99
CA HIS A 300 2.06 11.70 -5.29
C HIS A 300 1.64 11.51 -3.82
N PRO A 301 2.42 11.93 -2.82
CA PRO A 301 2.13 11.63 -1.40
C PRO A 301 0.74 12.06 -0.93
N LEU A 302 0.27 13.24 -1.33
CA LEU A 302 -1.10 13.69 -1.01
C LEU A 302 -2.16 12.86 -1.75
N GLY A 303 -1.89 12.47 -3.01
CA GLY A 303 -2.76 11.56 -3.76
C GLY A 303 -2.85 10.19 -3.10
N VAL A 304 -1.75 9.69 -2.55
CA VAL A 304 -1.71 8.45 -1.76
C VAL A 304 -2.62 8.54 -0.53
N VAL A 305 -2.58 9.65 0.22
CA VAL A 305 -3.48 9.83 1.38
C VAL A 305 -4.95 9.76 0.95
N VAL A 306 -5.34 10.49 -0.11
CA VAL A 306 -6.72 10.48 -0.60
C VAL A 306 -7.14 9.09 -1.08
N SER A 307 -6.31 8.42 -1.87
CA SER A 307 -6.57 7.05 -2.34
C SER A 307 -6.66 6.05 -1.19
N SER A 308 -5.82 6.20 -0.15
CA SER A 308 -5.87 5.35 1.05
C SER A 308 -7.17 5.50 1.81
N VAL A 309 -7.68 6.72 1.95
CA VAL A 309 -8.98 6.96 2.60
C VAL A 309 -10.12 6.35 1.78
N LEU A 310 -10.07 6.46 0.44
CA LEU A 310 -11.04 5.81 -0.45
C LEU A 310 -11.01 4.28 -0.27
N PHE A 311 -9.84 3.66 -0.27
CA PHE A 311 -9.70 2.22 -0.09
C PHE A 311 -10.04 1.77 1.33
N GLY A 312 -9.68 2.56 2.34
CA GLY A 312 -10.12 2.34 3.73
C GLY A 312 -11.65 2.37 3.86
N ALA A 313 -12.31 3.28 3.14
CA ALA A 313 -13.76 3.35 3.07
C ALA A 313 -14.37 2.09 2.43
N LEU A 314 -13.78 1.61 1.34
CA LEU A 314 -14.22 0.37 0.70
C LEU A 314 -14.06 -0.84 1.64
N LEU A 315 -12.92 -0.98 2.31
CA LEU A 315 -12.65 -2.06 3.25
C LEU A 315 -13.60 -2.03 4.46
N ASN A 316 -13.85 -0.84 5.02
CA ASN A 316 -14.74 -0.69 6.16
C ASN A 316 -16.21 -0.88 5.75
N GLY A 317 -16.63 -0.27 4.66
CA GLY A 317 -17.99 -0.37 4.13
C GLY A 317 -18.39 -1.78 3.73
N ALA A 318 -17.42 -2.60 3.26
CA ALA A 318 -17.62 -3.99 2.87
C ALA A 318 -18.26 -4.84 3.99
N THR A 319 -17.91 -4.58 5.24
CA THR A 319 -18.48 -5.30 6.38
C THR A 319 -19.99 -5.04 6.52
N LEU A 320 -20.41 -3.79 6.43
CA LEU A 320 -21.85 -3.46 6.49
C LEU A 320 -22.60 -3.93 5.23
N MET A 321 -21.96 -3.86 4.06
CA MET A 321 -22.50 -4.41 2.83
C MET A 321 -22.75 -5.91 2.96
N GLN A 322 -21.79 -6.68 3.46
CA GLN A 322 -21.96 -8.11 3.69
C GLN A 322 -23.12 -8.42 4.63
N ILE A 323 -23.21 -7.69 5.76
CA ILE A 323 -24.29 -7.89 6.74
C ILE A 323 -25.68 -7.60 6.13
N LYS A 324 -25.79 -6.55 5.30
CA LYS A 324 -27.08 -6.11 4.76
C LYS A 324 -27.53 -6.81 3.48
N THR A 325 -26.59 -7.24 2.66
CA THR A 325 -26.90 -7.75 1.32
C THR A 325 -26.49 -9.21 1.11
N GLY A 326 -25.79 -9.82 2.06
CA GLY A 326 -25.22 -11.17 1.93
C GLY A 326 -24.04 -11.28 0.98
N VAL A 327 -23.64 -10.18 0.30
CA VAL A 327 -22.51 -10.18 -0.62
C VAL A 327 -21.21 -10.37 0.18
N PRO A 328 -20.36 -11.36 -0.17
CA PRO A 328 -19.11 -11.58 0.54
C PRO A 328 -18.21 -10.34 0.56
N SER A 329 -17.67 -9.98 1.72
CA SER A 329 -16.75 -8.83 1.85
C SER A 329 -15.48 -9.00 1.01
N ALA A 330 -15.09 -10.23 0.69
CA ALA A 330 -13.97 -10.53 -0.21
C ALA A 330 -14.15 -9.95 -1.62
N LEU A 331 -15.39 -9.69 -2.07
CA LEU A 331 -15.65 -9.07 -3.37
C LEU A 331 -15.04 -7.67 -3.47
N ILE A 332 -14.74 -7.03 -2.33
CA ILE A 332 -14.12 -5.70 -2.30
C ILE A 332 -12.73 -5.69 -2.95
N TYR A 333 -11.98 -6.79 -2.86
CA TYR A 333 -10.68 -6.89 -3.54
C TYR A 333 -10.83 -6.90 -5.06
N ALA A 334 -11.89 -7.54 -5.58
CA ALA A 334 -12.23 -7.46 -7.01
C ALA A 334 -12.63 -6.04 -7.41
N ILE A 335 -13.40 -5.35 -6.59
CA ILE A 335 -13.78 -3.94 -6.81
C ILE A 335 -12.55 -3.04 -6.83
N GLN A 336 -11.60 -3.22 -5.91
CA GLN A 336 -10.33 -2.48 -5.89
C GLN A 336 -9.54 -2.70 -7.19
N ALA A 337 -9.44 -3.95 -7.66
CA ALA A 337 -8.76 -4.27 -8.92
C ALA A 337 -9.46 -3.64 -10.13
N ILE A 338 -10.79 -3.68 -10.17
CA ILE A 338 -11.60 -3.05 -11.22
C ILE A 338 -11.38 -1.54 -11.25
N LEU A 339 -11.43 -0.88 -10.10
CA LEU A 339 -11.16 0.56 -9.98
C LEU A 339 -9.78 0.91 -10.53
N LEU A 340 -8.75 0.12 -10.20
CA LEU A 340 -7.40 0.32 -10.72
C LEU A 340 -7.35 0.15 -12.24
N LEU A 341 -7.94 -0.95 -12.77
CA LEU A 341 -7.94 -1.23 -14.22
C LEU A 341 -8.61 -0.12 -15.02
N PHE A 342 -9.78 0.34 -14.59
CA PHE A 342 -10.48 1.43 -15.26
C PHE A 342 -9.75 2.76 -15.12
N PHE A 343 -9.13 3.03 -13.95
CA PHE A 343 -8.28 4.21 -13.78
C PHE A 343 -7.09 4.19 -14.74
N LEU A 344 -6.39 3.05 -14.86
CA LEU A 344 -5.27 2.88 -15.80
C LEU A 344 -5.73 3.00 -17.26
N ALA A 345 -6.89 2.42 -17.61
CA ALA A 345 -7.47 2.55 -18.93
C ALA A 345 -7.81 4.02 -19.26
N GLY A 346 -8.45 4.74 -18.33
CA GLY A 346 -8.73 6.17 -18.46
C GLY A 346 -7.45 7.01 -18.59
N TRP A 347 -6.44 6.72 -17.78
CA TRP A 347 -5.13 7.36 -17.87
C TRP A 347 -4.45 7.07 -19.22
N ALA A 348 -4.49 5.83 -19.70
CA ALA A 348 -3.94 5.44 -20.99
C ALA A 348 -4.66 6.15 -22.15
N ALA A 349 -5.99 6.20 -22.13
CA ALA A 349 -6.79 6.89 -23.14
C ALA A 349 -6.47 8.40 -23.24
N CYS A 350 -6.07 9.01 -22.09
CA CYS A 350 -5.65 10.42 -22.08
C CYS A 350 -4.27 10.63 -22.69
N ASN A 351 -3.32 9.74 -22.39
CA ASN A 351 -1.90 9.92 -22.69
C ASN A 351 -1.47 9.32 -24.03
N PHE A 352 -2.28 8.41 -24.59
CA PHE A 352 -1.99 7.75 -25.86
C PHE A 352 -3.09 8.01 -26.89
N ARG A 353 -2.73 7.93 -28.17
CA ARG A 353 -3.66 7.92 -29.29
C ARG A 353 -3.33 6.76 -30.21
N LEU A 354 -4.37 6.15 -30.75
CA LEU A 354 -4.23 5.21 -31.85
C LEU A 354 -4.04 6.00 -33.15
N ARG A 355 -2.90 5.83 -33.80
CA ARG A 355 -2.61 6.39 -35.12
C ARG A 355 -2.56 5.29 -36.16
N ARG A 356 -3.30 5.51 -37.21
CA ARG A 356 -3.25 4.65 -38.40
C ARG A 356 -1.99 4.97 -39.17
N VAL A 357 -1.07 4.02 -39.28
CA VAL A 357 0.13 4.16 -40.12
C VAL A 357 -0.18 3.51 -41.44
N GLY A 358 -0.34 4.33 -42.48
CA GLY A 358 -0.34 3.84 -43.86
C GLY A 358 1.10 3.45 -44.21
N ARG A 359 1.32 2.29 -44.81
CA ARG A 359 2.60 2.02 -45.47
C ARG A 359 2.78 3.05 -46.61
N ALA A 360 3.87 3.82 -46.53
CA ALA A 360 4.36 4.62 -47.65
C ALA A 360 4.88 3.71 -48.78
#